data_cda2390588fb0d4209d2d83b8cd50ec4
#
_entry.id   cda2390588fb0d4209d2d83b8cd50ec4
#
_cell.length_a   1.000
_cell.length_b   1.000
_cell.length_c   1.000
_cell.angle_alpha   90.00
_cell.angle_beta   90.00
_cell.angle_gamma   90.00
#
_symmetry.space_group_name_H-M   'P 1'
#
loop_
_entity.id
_entity.type
_entity.pdbx_description
1 polymer ?
#
loop_
_entity_poly.entity_id
_entity_poly.type
_entity_poly.pdbx_seq_one_letter_code
_entity_poly.pdbx_strand_id
1 'polypeptide(L)'
;MQLPVNITYRGLDKSDKIDNLVMSYAARLDKFCDHINRCDVAIEQPNHNHKRGNPYRCRIDVTVRPRHELVSDEKQMDNASHEPLNKVIHDAFKTMERQLRHLVEKQRRE
;
A
#
# COMPACT_ATOMS: atom_id res chain seq x y z
N MET A 1 4.17 12.39 16.08
CA MET A 1 3.13 12.76 15.13
C MET A 1 2.68 11.57 14.35
N GLN A 2 1.38 11.37 14.25
CA GLN A 2 0.91 10.19 13.55
C GLN A 2 0.66 10.48 12.11
N LEU A 3 1.09 9.58 11.26
CA LEU A 3 0.85 9.67 9.84
C LEU A 3 -0.63 9.44 9.55
N PRO A 4 -1.32 10.36 8.88
CA PRO A 4 -2.70 10.10 8.46
C PRO A 4 -2.76 8.97 7.44
N VAL A 5 -3.53 7.96 7.73
CA VAL A 5 -3.69 6.80 6.86
C VAL A 5 -5.17 6.62 6.56
N ASN A 6 -5.51 6.58 5.29
CA ASN A 6 -6.88 6.33 4.86
C ASN A 6 -6.92 4.99 4.15
N ILE A 7 -7.82 4.12 4.56
CA ILE A 7 -7.95 2.79 3.98
C ILE A 7 -9.32 2.66 3.36
N THR A 8 -9.35 2.30 2.08
CA THR A 8 -10.58 2.13 1.34
C THR A 8 -10.70 0.69 0.86
N TYR A 9 -11.87 0.11 1.01
CA TYR A 9 -12.13 -1.25 0.55
C TYR A 9 -13.11 -1.20 -0.61
N ARG A 10 -12.82 -1.93 -1.68
CA ARG A 10 -13.70 -1.99 -2.84
C ARG A 10 -13.87 -3.45 -3.25
N GLY A 11 -15.09 -3.91 -3.21
CA GLY A 11 -15.40 -5.30 -3.60
C GLY A 11 -15.17 -6.32 -2.51
N LEU A 12 -14.85 -5.88 -1.32
CA LEU A 12 -14.71 -6.76 -0.18
C LEU A 12 -15.03 -5.97 1.09
N ASP A 13 -15.36 -6.69 2.15
CA ASP A 13 -15.77 -6.06 3.39
C ASP A 13 -14.58 -5.54 4.18
N LYS A 14 -14.82 -4.50 4.93
CA LYS A 14 -13.82 -3.95 5.83
C LYS A 14 -13.40 -5.03 6.83
N SER A 15 -12.12 -5.06 7.14
CA SER A 15 -11.58 -6.03 8.08
C SER A 15 -10.64 -5.33 9.04
N ASP A 16 -10.91 -5.48 10.33
CA ASP A 16 -10.04 -4.90 11.35
C ASP A 16 -8.64 -5.51 11.30
N LYS A 17 -8.58 -6.78 10.94
CA LYS A 17 -7.29 -7.45 10.82
C LYS A 17 -6.46 -6.82 9.73
N ILE A 18 -7.08 -6.54 8.60
CA ILE A 18 -6.39 -5.92 7.47
C ILE A 18 -6.05 -4.46 7.81
N ASP A 19 -6.95 -3.74 8.48
CA ASP A 19 -6.66 -2.38 8.91
C ASP A 19 -5.41 -2.36 9.79
N ASN A 20 -5.33 -3.28 10.74
CA ASN A 20 -4.18 -3.33 11.65
C ASN A 20 -2.89 -3.65 10.90
N LEU A 21 -2.97 -4.55 9.91
CA LEU A 21 -1.81 -4.89 9.11
C LEU A 21 -1.32 -3.67 8.32
N VAL A 22 -2.25 -2.97 7.68
CA VAL A 22 -1.91 -1.77 6.91
C VAL A 22 -1.30 -0.71 7.82
N MET A 23 -1.88 -0.49 8.99
CA MET A 23 -1.37 0.51 9.92
C MET A 23 0.05 0.17 10.38
N SER A 24 0.37 -1.11 10.56
CA SER A 24 1.71 -1.49 10.98
C SER A 24 2.73 -1.23 9.86
N TYR A 25 2.36 -1.47 8.61
CA TYR A 25 3.25 -1.17 7.50
C TYR A 25 3.42 0.34 7.32
N ALA A 26 2.34 1.10 7.49
CA ALA A 26 2.41 2.56 7.38
C ALA A 26 3.32 3.15 8.45
N ALA A 27 3.27 2.59 9.65
CA ALA A 27 4.14 3.04 10.73
C ALA A 27 5.61 2.83 10.39
N ARG A 28 5.93 1.77 9.66
CA ARG A 28 7.30 1.54 9.21
C ARG A 28 7.74 2.61 8.22
N LEU A 29 6.88 2.99 7.30
CA LEU A 29 7.21 4.05 6.35
C LEU A 29 7.48 5.36 7.10
N ASP A 30 6.66 5.64 8.10
CA ASP A 30 6.78 6.87 8.86
C ASP A 30 8.12 6.95 9.60
N LYS A 31 8.69 5.82 9.95
CA LYS A 31 9.94 5.80 10.70
C LYS A 31 11.14 6.26 9.91
N PHE A 32 11.18 5.98 8.61
CA PHE A 32 12.35 6.37 7.85
C PHE A 32 12.11 7.55 6.91
N CYS A 33 10.94 8.11 6.92
CA CYS A 33 10.69 9.32 6.15
C CYS A 33 9.78 10.24 6.95
N ASP A 34 10.33 11.34 7.42
CA ASP A 34 9.60 12.25 8.28
C ASP A 34 8.69 13.19 7.56
N HIS A 35 8.74 13.20 6.24
CA HIS A 35 8.02 14.21 5.47
C HIS A 35 6.77 13.69 4.78
N ILE A 36 6.28 12.56 5.22
CA ILE A 36 5.06 12.00 4.63
C ILE A 36 3.86 12.76 5.16
N ASN A 37 3.07 13.32 4.24
CA ASN A 37 1.86 14.04 4.62
C ASN A 37 0.67 13.14 4.73
N ARG A 38 0.60 12.11 3.90
CA ARG A 38 -0.59 11.28 3.83
C ARG A 38 -0.27 9.95 3.18
N CYS A 39 -0.97 8.93 3.60
CA CYS A 39 -0.87 7.59 3.01
C CYS A 39 -2.28 7.08 2.75
N ASP A 40 -2.64 6.92 1.49
CA ASP A 40 -3.95 6.39 1.11
C ASP A 40 -3.77 4.98 0.57
N VAL A 41 -4.50 4.04 1.12
CA VAL A 41 -4.41 2.63 0.73
C VAL A 41 -5.77 2.18 0.23
N ALA A 42 -5.82 1.67 -0.99
CA ALA A 42 -7.04 1.11 -1.55
C ALA A 42 -6.85 -0.39 -1.73
N ILE A 43 -7.74 -1.15 -1.14
CA ILE A 43 -7.70 -2.60 -1.21
C ILE A 43 -8.92 -3.04 -2.01
N GLU A 44 -8.67 -3.75 -3.10
CA GLU A 44 -9.72 -4.09 -4.04
C GLU A 44 -9.75 -5.57 -4.35
N GLN A 45 -10.93 -6.06 -4.56
CA GLN A 45 -11.12 -7.38 -5.14
C GLN A 45 -12.17 -7.20 -6.23
N PRO A 46 -11.74 -6.88 -7.45
CA PRO A 46 -12.68 -6.64 -8.53
C PRO A 46 -13.33 -7.96 -8.83
N ASN A 47 -14.62 -7.96 -8.85
CA ASN A 47 -15.27 -9.01 -8.81
C ASN A 47 -15.51 -9.62 -9.91
N HIS A 48 -15.94 -10.37 -10.02
CA HIS A 48 -17.15 -10.84 -9.90
C HIS A 48 -17.29 -11.88 -10.87
N ASN A 49 -17.93 -12.60 -11.03
CA ASN A 49 -18.23 -13.49 -12.05
C ASN A 49 -17.17 -14.36 -12.36
N HIS A 50 -16.38 -14.79 -11.56
CA HIS A 50 -15.32 -15.34 -12.02
C HIS A 50 -15.07 -16.64 -11.76
N LYS A 51 -14.70 -17.20 -12.72
CA LYS A 51 -14.41 -18.50 -12.76
C LYS A 51 -13.15 -18.79 -12.13
N ARG A 52 -12.30 -17.90 -11.87
CA ARG A 52 -11.03 -18.22 -11.38
C ARG A 52 -10.67 -17.49 -10.17
N GLY A 53 -11.57 -17.22 -9.35
CA GLY A 53 -11.33 -16.46 -8.18
C GLY A 53 -11.11 -15.00 -8.53
N ASN A 54 -11.06 -14.15 -7.55
CA ASN A 54 -10.98 -12.73 -7.77
C ASN A 54 -9.65 -12.25 -7.23
N PRO A 55 -8.78 -11.79 -8.08
CA PRO A 55 -7.47 -11.35 -7.62
C PRO A 55 -7.57 -10.10 -6.76
N TYR A 56 -6.80 -10.06 -5.70
CA TYR A 56 -6.74 -8.86 -4.86
C TYR A 56 -5.80 -7.85 -5.48
N ARG A 57 -6.05 -6.60 -5.17
CA ARG A 57 -5.20 -5.51 -5.62
C ARG A 57 -5.01 -4.54 -4.47
N CYS A 58 -3.82 -4.04 -4.29
CA CYS A 58 -3.52 -3.05 -3.27
C CYS A 58 -2.77 -1.89 -3.91
N ARG A 59 -3.35 -0.70 -3.81
CA ARG A 59 -2.73 0.50 -4.32
C ARG A 59 -2.42 1.43 -3.16
N ILE A 60 -1.20 1.93 -3.10
CA ILE A 60 -0.78 2.84 -2.06
C ILE A 60 -0.32 4.14 -2.70
N ASP A 61 -0.87 5.24 -2.21
CA ASP A 61 -0.54 6.56 -2.71
C ASP A 61 -0.02 7.36 -1.51
N VAL A 62 1.24 7.77 -1.58
CA VAL A 62 1.89 8.48 -0.49
C VAL A 62 2.29 9.87 -0.98
N THR A 63 1.93 10.89 -0.23
CA THR A 63 2.30 12.26 -0.53
C THR A 63 3.42 12.68 0.41
N VAL A 64 4.53 13.14 -0.16
CA VAL A 64 5.72 13.51 0.61
C VAL A 64 6.05 14.97 0.35
N ARG A 65 6.28 15.72 1.40
CA ARG A 65 6.65 17.13 1.25
C ARG A 65 8.02 17.24 0.62
N PRO A 66 8.26 18.27 -0.16
CA PRO A 66 7.35 19.37 -0.46
C PRO A 66 6.36 19.09 -1.57
N ARG A 67 6.68 18.26 -2.55
CA ARG A 67 5.78 18.07 -3.67
C ARG A 67 5.95 16.74 -4.38
N HIS A 68 6.09 15.69 -3.62
CA HIS A 68 6.27 14.39 -4.25
C HIS A 68 5.06 13.49 -3.98
N GLU A 69 4.68 12.78 -4.99
CA GLU A 69 3.65 11.77 -4.85
C GLU A 69 4.21 10.46 -5.36
N LEU A 70 4.13 9.43 -4.55
CA LEU A 70 4.61 8.10 -4.90
C LEU A 70 3.44 7.12 -4.88
N VAL A 71 3.40 6.26 -5.87
CA VAL A 71 2.31 5.29 -5.97
C VAL A 71 2.89 3.90 -6.18
N SER A 72 2.40 2.94 -5.45
CA SER A 72 2.66 1.54 -5.75
C SER A 72 1.33 0.86 -5.97
N ASP A 73 1.29 -0.10 -6.87
CA ASP A 73 0.05 -0.74 -7.26
C ASP A 73 0.39 -2.20 -7.56
N GLU A 74 0.07 -3.07 -6.65
CA GLU A 74 0.35 -4.48 -6.78
C GLU A 74 -0.94 -5.27 -6.88
N LYS A 75 -0.95 -6.27 -7.73
CA LYS A 75 -2.10 -7.14 -7.80
C LYS A 75 -1.66 -8.58 -7.83
N GLN A 76 -2.55 -9.43 -7.37
CA GLN A 76 -2.30 -10.84 -7.31
C GLN A 76 -2.17 -11.41 -8.72
N MET A 77 -1.22 -12.29 -8.89
CA MET A 77 -1.03 -12.93 -10.19
C MET A 77 -2.17 -13.91 -10.47
N ASP A 78 -2.54 -14.01 -11.72
CA ASP A 78 -3.67 -14.83 -12.11
C ASP A 78 -3.55 -16.29 -11.70
N ASN A 79 -2.37 -16.83 -11.75
CA ASN A 79 -2.21 -18.22 -11.43
C ASN A 79 -1.80 -18.45 -9.99
N ALA A 80 -1.86 -17.43 -9.17
CA ALA A 80 -1.51 -17.55 -7.77
C ALA A 80 -2.77 -17.52 -6.93
N SER A 81 -3.66 -18.45 -7.22
CA SER A 81 -4.98 -18.44 -6.61
C SER A 81 -4.95 -18.56 -5.10
N HIS A 82 -3.86 -19.01 -4.53
CA HIS A 82 -3.77 -19.15 -3.08
C HIS A 82 -2.98 -18.05 -2.44
N GLU A 83 -2.60 -17.04 -3.21
CA GLU A 83 -1.84 -15.97 -2.66
C GLU A 83 -2.72 -15.12 -1.78
N PRO A 84 -2.45 -15.01 -0.50
CA PRO A 84 -3.35 -14.28 0.38
C PRO A 84 -3.24 -12.79 0.18
N LEU A 85 -4.29 -12.10 0.54
CA LEU A 85 -4.31 -10.65 0.50
C LEU A 85 -3.13 -10.05 1.25
N ASN A 86 -2.72 -10.68 2.35
CA ASN A 86 -1.59 -10.21 3.14
C ASN A 86 -0.32 -10.06 2.31
N LYS A 87 -0.10 -10.99 1.38
CA LYS A 87 1.08 -10.94 0.54
C LYS A 87 1.01 -9.78 -0.45
N VAL A 88 -0.17 -9.55 -1.01
CA VAL A 88 -0.35 -8.43 -1.95
C VAL A 88 -0.09 -7.10 -1.24
N ILE A 89 -0.60 -6.95 -0.03
CA ILE A 89 -0.38 -5.76 0.78
C ILE A 89 1.10 -5.61 1.11
N HIS A 90 1.74 -6.71 1.52
CA HIS A 90 3.16 -6.70 1.84
C HIS A 90 3.98 -6.23 0.64
N ASP A 91 3.70 -6.78 -0.54
CA ASP A 91 4.45 -6.45 -1.75
C ASP A 91 4.26 -4.98 -2.14
N ALA A 92 3.05 -4.46 -1.98
CA ALA A 92 2.79 -3.06 -2.28
C ALA A 92 3.58 -2.14 -1.35
N PHE A 93 3.63 -2.47 -0.06
CA PHE A 93 4.40 -1.66 0.89
C PHE A 93 5.91 -1.82 0.68
N LYS A 94 6.37 -3.00 0.27
CA LYS A 94 7.80 -3.18 -0.04
C LYS A 94 8.20 -2.31 -1.24
N THR A 95 7.36 -2.25 -2.25
CA THR A 95 7.61 -1.39 -3.40
C THR A 95 7.61 0.08 -2.99
N MET A 96 6.66 0.48 -2.16
CA MET A 96 6.60 1.84 -1.67
C MET A 96 7.82 2.19 -0.83
N GLU A 97 8.27 1.26 0.02
CA GLU A 97 9.45 1.47 0.85
C GLU A 97 10.68 1.74 -0.02
N ARG A 98 10.81 0.98 -1.11
CA ARG A 98 11.93 1.17 -2.04
C ARG A 98 11.89 2.55 -2.70
N GLN A 99 10.69 2.97 -3.11
CA GLN A 99 10.51 4.29 -3.72
C GLN A 99 10.86 5.40 -2.73
N LEU A 100 10.43 5.26 -1.49
CA LEU A 100 10.72 6.26 -0.46
C LEU A 100 12.21 6.32 -0.14
N ARG A 101 12.87 5.19 -0.13
CA ARG A 101 14.32 5.17 0.09
C ARG A 101 15.05 5.93 -1.00
N HIS A 102 14.67 5.73 -2.23
CA HIS A 102 15.27 6.45 -3.35
C HIS A 102 15.03 7.95 -3.21
N LEU A 103 13.84 8.35 -2.84
CA LEU A 103 13.53 9.76 -2.68
C LEU A 103 14.34 10.38 -1.56
N VAL A 104 14.45 9.71 -0.42
CA VAL A 104 15.19 10.23 0.73
C VAL A 104 16.67 10.37 0.38
N GLU A 105 17.23 9.38 -0.29
CA GLU A 105 18.63 9.44 -0.70
C GLU A 105 18.89 10.59 -1.66
N LYS A 106 17.96 10.78 -2.59
CA LYS A 106 18.10 11.86 -3.55
C LYS A 106 18.04 13.22 -2.86
N GLN A 107 17.15 13.39 -1.90
CA GLN A 107 17.04 14.64 -1.16
C GLN A 107 18.28 14.93 -0.36
N ARG A 108 18.95 13.92 0.15
CA ARG A 108 20.16 14.13 0.92
C ARG A 108 21.32 14.62 0.08
N ARG A 109 21.27 14.36 -1.22
CA ARG A 109 22.35 14.77 -2.12
C ARG A 109 22.18 16.19 -2.59
N GLU A 110 21.02 16.73 -2.36
CA GLU A 110 20.78 18.10 -2.78
C GLU A 110 21.07 19.13 -1.65
#